data_dca648d14815151d6dc71b4a587ef2f2
#
_entry.id   dca648d14815151d6dc71b4a587ef2f2
#
_cell.length_a   1.000
_cell.length_b   1.000
_cell.length_c   1.000
_cell.angle_alpha   90.00
_cell.angle_beta   90.00
_cell.angle_gamma   90.00
#
_symmetry.space_group_name_H-M   'P 1'
#
loop_
_entity.id
_entity.type
_entity.pdbx_description
1 polymer ?
#
loop_
_entity_poly.entity_id
_entity_poly.type
_entity_poly.pdbx_seq_one_letter_code
_entity_poly.pdbx_strand_id
1 'polypeptide(L)'
;MKYKYLVSGAIIWFMSVCCAWAQVNPYRYGSPHYWMAQCSFDVLAGKFDVAYEHLRKAQKGYRDVGDIAFQIQAVEAMGTLNVALGEWEKANNHYKDALQMAVEYKDDFVQAKIVVNLISLYRTTGNIVGYNHYQKELDSLYNVTNSAKLKTVYHLYWAKEYFARKEFAMAETQLQKCWNSMQDLSFSDHEQAKLDYYSNMMNLKQQQKEYKDAIRFAKSHIEQTKKLNGRSSDQQYLSYSNLCKLYALNNDSTEAFACLDSLERGVGHSYQDKEVIANFYNIKGCCYADFKKYETAIEYFNKAYNSLAGKRTEDSPSKFASLLNKAEVYFVQKRYNDAFATYSRYVRACKNKYGDKSGSYYQTLFALANIEGARGNITEADRLFRVSMNYFIGNLKQLWRYATPSQRELFWMETLKNLSGMASFAVKCGYDYNKLTESCYNALLFSKSLLLESEKSVLDIVRNEGSEEDISCYRNLLALNNRLLALKNNYEYNRNEIDSLTIYQRELEQQLSSKCQGFKEYEAYLDIDYDMVKNHLTKNEVLMDFSYFQKEDTIHQYVVFICDKEREYPLLKQCFTQEQLDSLLGGMNSFSLYNYELLKDKA
;
A
#
# COMPACT_ATOMS: atom_id res chain seq x y z
N MET A 1 0.24 1.79 -4.42
CA MET A 1 -0.36 2.58 -3.31
C MET A 1 -0.38 1.89 -1.93
N LYS A 2 -0.61 0.58 -1.80
CA LYS A 2 -0.62 -0.11 -0.48
C LYS A 2 0.76 -0.23 0.20
N TYR A 3 1.88 -0.22 -0.52
CA TYR A 3 3.21 -0.08 0.11
C TYR A 3 3.45 1.34 0.66
N LYS A 4 2.91 2.37 0.04
CA LYS A 4 2.80 3.70 0.68
C LYS A 4 1.95 3.63 1.96
N TYR A 5 0.95 2.75 2.03
CA TYR A 5 0.12 2.57 3.22
C TYR A 5 0.76 1.65 4.28
N LEU A 6 1.61 0.67 3.92
CA LEU A 6 2.38 -0.10 4.89
C LEU A 6 3.55 0.72 5.46
N VAL A 7 4.27 1.43 4.61
CA VAL A 7 5.30 2.39 5.04
C VAL A 7 4.63 3.61 5.70
N SER A 8 3.51 4.13 5.18
CA SER A 8 2.75 5.18 5.85
C SER A 8 2.01 4.67 7.09
N GLY A 9 1.57 3.42 7.15
CA GLY A 9 0.99 2.80 8.34
C GLY A 9 2.02 2.63 9.46
N ALA A 10 3.21 2.14 9.16
CA ALA A 10 4.34 2.06 10.09
C ALA A 10 4.84 3.47 10.46
N ILE A 11 4.90 4.40 9.52
CA ILE A 11 5.26 5.80 9.76
C ILE A 11 4.16 6.51 10.55
N ILE A 12 2.88 6.28 10.27
CA ILE A 12 1.75 6.86 11.01
C ILE A 12 1.70 6.26 12.42
N TRP A 13 1.98 4.97 12.59
CA TRP A 13 2.07 4.35 13.91
C TRP A 13 3.31 4.86 14.66
N PHE A 14 4.45 4.96 14.01
CA PHE A 14 5.66 5.59 14.55
C PHE A 14 5.40 7.05 14.94
N MET A 15 4.64 7.80 14.13
CA MET A 15 4.21 9.16 14.42
C MET A 15 3.23 9.21 15.61
N SER A 16 2.30 8.27 15.74
CA SER A 16 1.36 8.26 16.88
C SER A 16 2.08 7.97 18.20
N VAL A 17 3.07 7.12 18.18
CA VAL A 17 3.92 6.84 19.35
C VAL A 17 4.83 8.04 19.65
N CYS A 18 5.42 8.68 18.64
CA CYS A 18 6.35 9.79 18.84
C CYS A 18 5.66 11.15 19.01
N CYS A 19 4.47 11.39 18.41
CA CYS A 19 3.70 12.64 18.60
C CYS A 19 3.04 12.71 19.98
N ALA A 20 2.71 11.59 20.63
CA ALA A 20 2.31 11.59 22.04
C ALA A 20 3.41 12.16 22.95
N TRP A 21 4.66 12.12 22.51
CA TRP A 21 5.85 12.63 23.21
C TRP A 21 6.18 14.09 22.88
N ALA A 22 5.77 14.58 21.72
CA ALA A 22 5.99 15.97 21.31
C ALA A 22 5.24 16.99 22.17
N GLN A 23 4.36 16.56 23.06
CA GLN A 23 3.51 17.44 23.85
C GLN A 23 4.02 17.75 25.26
N VAL A 24 5.06 17.07 25.75
CA VAL A 24 5.64 17.37 27.05
C VAL A 24 6.85 18.27 26.86
N ASN A 25 6.57 19.53 26.90
CA ASN A 25 7.39 20.72 27.17
C ASN A 25 8.93 20.66 27.01
N PRO A 26 9.57 21.78 26.71
CA PRO A 26 10.67 21.93 25.75
C PRO A 26 11.79 20.97 26.04
N TYR A 27 12.01 20.09 25.10
CA TYR A 27 13.09 19.15 25.09
C TYR A 27 14.40 19.87 25.34
N ARG A 28 14.97 19.63 26.50
CA ARG A 28 16.35 20.02 26.72
C ARG A 28 17.16 19.37 25.60
N TYR A 29 17.77 20.21 24.74
CA TYR A 29 18.63 19.75 23.65
C TYR A 29 19.59 18.67 24.16
N GLY A 30 19.62 17.52 23.47
CA GLY A 30 20.46 16.38 23.84
C GLY A 30 19.84 15.42 24.85
N SER A 31 18.62 15.63 25.36
CA SER A 31 17.92 14.65 26.20
C SER A 31 17.50 13.42 25.38
N PRO A 32 17.32 12.24 26.02
CA PRO A 32 16.83 11.05 25.30
C PRO A 32 15.49 11.30 24.59
N HIS A 33 14.58 12.02 25.22
CA HIS A 33 13.29 12.40 24.63
C HIS A 33 13.43 13.33 23.43
N TYR A 34 14.40 14.26 23.46
CA TYR A 34 14.72 15.09 22.30
C TYR A 34 15.11 14.22 21.10
N TRP A 35 15.97 13.23 21.29
CA TRP A 35 16.42 12.37 20.22
C TRP A 35 15.29 11.48 19.68
N MET A 36 14.39 10.97 20.54
CA MET A 36 13.20 10.23 20.13
C MET A 36 12.28 11.09 19.24
N ALA A 37 12.03 12.33 19.63
CA ALA A 37 11.21 13.26 18.84
C ALA A 37 11.89 13.60 17.51
N GLN A 38 13.20 13.89 17.53
CA GLN A 38 13.96 14.25 16.34
C GLN A 38 13.97 13.13 15.31
N CYS A 39 14.04 11.87 15.74
CA CYS A 39 13.92 10.72 14.87
C CYS A 39 12.65 10.76 14.00
N SER A 40 11.52 11.20 14.54
CA SER A 40 10.25 11.27 13.79
C SER A 40 10.33 12.28 12.65
N PHE A 41 10.95 13.44 12.88
CA PHE A 41 11.16 14.45 11.83
C PHE A 41 12.11 13.93 10.74
N ASP A 42 13.15 13.20 11.12
CA ASP A 42 14.11 12.64 10.16
C ASP A 42 13.49 11.54 9.30
N VAL A 43 12.65 10.68 9.88
CA VAL A 43 11.87 9.67 9.14
C VAL A 43 10.95 10.33 8.12
N LEU A 44 10.25 11.40 8.50
CA LEU A 44 9.39 12.18 7.59
C LEU A 44 10.20 12.84 6.47
N ALA A 45 11.41 13.30 6.78
CA ALA A 45 12.33 13.89 5.81
C ALA A 45 13.03 12.84 4.93
N GLY A 46 12.80 11.53 5.17
CA GLY A 46 13.46 10.43 4.46
C GLY A 46 14.94 10.23 4.84
N LYS A 47 15.38 10.80 5.97
CA LYS A 47 16.76 10.73 6.47
C LYS A 47 16.91 9.56 7.44
N PHE A 48 16.74 8.35 6.96
CA PHE A 48 16.63 7.15 7.79
C PHE A 48 17.89 6.83 8.61
N ASP A 49 19.08 7.07 8.05
CA ASP A 49 20.34 6.85 8.77
C ASP A 49 20.47 7.80 9.97
N VAL A 50 20.08 9.08 9.77
CA VAL A 50 20.07 10.09 10.84
C VAL A 50 19.04 9.72 11.92
N ALA A 51 17.86 9.28 11.49
CA ALA A 51 16.80 8.81 12.37
C ALA A 51 17.28 7.63 13.25
N TYR A 52 17.99 6.67 12.65
CA TYR A 52 18.55 5.53 13.36
C TYR A 52 19.60 5.95 14.40
N GLU A 53 20.50 6.87 14.05
CA GLU A 53 21.49 7.41 15.00
C GLU A 53 20.82 8.18 16.15
N HIS A 54 19.72 8.89 15.90
CA HIS A 54 18.96 9.54 16.96
C HIS A 54 18.32 8.52 17.91
N LEU A 55 17.78 7.40 17.38
CA LEU A 55 17.27 6.30 18.23
C LEU A 55 18.37 5.66 19.09
N ARG A 56 19.57 5.47 18.54
CA ARG A 56 20.72 4.97 19.33
C ARG A 56 21.10 5.91 20.45
N LYS A 57 21.11 7.23 20.19
CA LYS A 57 21.37 8.24 21.23
C LYS A 57 20.29 8.22 22.30
N ALA A 58 19.02 8.09 21.91
CA ALA A 58 17.90 7.97 22.83
C ALA A 58 18.02 6.71 23.71
N GLN A 59 18.24 5.54 23.09
CA GLN A 59 18.43 4.27 23.80
C GLN A 59 19.56 4.36 24.82
N LYS A 60 20.73 4.90 24.42
CA LYS A 60 21.85 5.08 25.32
C LYS A 60 21.48 6.01 26.49
N GLY A 61 20.85 7.14 26.20
CA GLY A 61 20.45 8.10 27.23
C GLY A 61 19.44 7.52 28.23
N TYR A 62 18.45 6.72 27.76
CA TYR A 62 17.51 6.03 28.66
C TYR A 62 18.21 4.98 29.54
N ARG A 63 19.16 4.23 28.94
CA ARG A 63 19.99 3.29 29.72
C ARG A 63 20.80 4.00 30.78
N ASP A 64 21.42 5.13 30.45
CA ASP A 64 22.28 5.89 31.39
C ASP A 64 21.49 6.48 32.58
N VAL A 65 20.18 6.75 32.39
CA VAL A 65 19.28 7.21 33.46
C VAL A 65 18.49 6.07 34.13
N GLY A 66 18.65 4.83 33.69
CA GLY A 66 17.95 3.66 34.25
C GLY A 66 16.48 3.54 33.88
N ASP A 67 16.03 4.24 32.83
CA ASP A 67 14.64 4.19 32.37
C ASP A 67 14.42 3.04 31.37
N ILE A 68 14.18 1.83 31.92
CA ILE A 68 14.04 0.60 31.14
C ILE A 68 12.84 0.66 30.20
N ALA A 69 11.71 1.24 30.63
CA ALA A 69 10.51 1.29 29.83
C ALA A 69 10.73 2.08 28.52
N PHE A 70 11.39 3.23 28.59
CA PHE A 70 11.73 4.01 27.40
C PHE A 70 12.90 3.45 26.60
N GLN A 71 13.80 2.72 27.25
CA GLN A 71 14.84 1.98 26.56
C GLN A 71 14.23 0.90 25.65
N ILE A 72 13.25 0.13 26.15
CA ILE A 72 12.49 -0.87 25.36
C ILE A 72 11.83 -0.19 24.15
N GLN A 73 11.17 0.95 24.37
CA GLN A 73 10.51 1.68 23.29
C GLN A 73 11.49 2.17 22.21
N ALA A 74 12.68 2.60 22.59
CA ALA A 74 13.70 3.00 21.64
C ALA A 74 14.18 1.81 20.77
N VAL A 75 14.36 0.62 21.38
CA VAL A 75 14.73 -0.60 20.66
C VAL A 75 13.59 -1.08 19.73
N GLU A 76 12.34 -1.05 20.21
CA GLU A 76 11.14 -1.33 19.41
C GLU A 76 11.07 -0.39 18.20
N ALA A 77 11.33 0.91 18.39
CA ALA A 77 11.36 1.90 17.33
C ALA A 77 12.46 1.64 16.30
N MET A 78 13.64 1.15 16.69
CA MET A 78 14.68 0.70 15.76
C MET A 78 14.20 -0.48 14.92
N GLY A 79 13.51 -1.44 15.53
CA GLY A 79 12.87 -2.55 14.81
C GLY A 79 11.88 -2.04 13.77
N THR A 80 11.02 -1.09 14.14
CA THR A 80 10.03 -0.50 13.23
C THR A 80 10.67 0.29 12.09
N LEU A 81 11.74 1.03 12.38
CA LEU A 81 12.51 1.72 11.34
C LEU A 81 13.14 0.74 10.36
N ASN A 82 13.71 -0.37 10.86
CA ASN A 82 14.27 -1.41 10.00
C ASN A 82 13.19 -2.12 9.16
N VAL A 83 11.96 -2.29 9.66
CA VAL A 83 10.82 -2.74 8.85
C VAL A 83 10.55 -1.77 7.70
N ALA A 84 10.56 -0.47 7.96
CA ALA A 84 10.35 0.55 6.92
C ALA A 84 11.47 0.55 5.86
N LEU A 85 12.69 0.17 6.25
CA LEU A 85 13.84 0.03 5.35
C LEU A 85 13.91 -1.33 4.63
N GLY A 86 13.04 -2.29 4.99
CA GLY A 86 13.10 -3.66 4.47
C GLY A 86 14.24 -4.50 5.06
N GLU A 87 14.88 -4.05 6.13
CA GLU A 87 15.96 -4.75 6.83
C GLU A 87 15.39 -5.75 7.86
N TRP A 88 14.70 -6.78 7.33
CA TRP A 88 13.88 -7.70 8.14
C TRP A 88 14.63 -8.43 9.24
N GLU A 89 15.87 -8.82 8.99
CA GLU A 89 16.69 -9.52 9.98
C GLU A 89 17.06 -8.60 11.15
N LYS A 90 17.47 -7.36 10.85
CA LYS A 90 17.74 -6.36 11.88
C LYS A 90 16.46 -6.00 12.66
N ALA A 91 15.33 -5.87 11.94
CA ALA A 91 14.04 -5.65 12.57
C ALA A 91 13.67 -6.77 13.55
N ASN A 92 13.84 -8.03 13.10
CA ASN A 92 13.60 -9.21 13.93
C ASN A 92 14.48 -9.23 15.19
N ASN A 93 15.77 -8.92 15.03
CA ASN A 93 16.70 -8.89 16.16
C ASN A 93 16.31 -7.81 17.16
N HIS A 94 16.02 -6.59 16.69
CA HIS A 94 15.58 -5.52 17.59
C HIS A 94 14.26 -5.82 18.30
N TYR A 95 13.28 -6.40 17.60
CA TYR A 95 12.03 -6.80 18.25
C TYR A 95 12.23 -7.93 19.26
N LYS A 96 13.13 -8.89 19.00
CA LYS A 96 13.46 -9.94 19.97
C LYS A 96 14.21 -9.38 21.18
N ASP A 97 15.16 -8.48 20.95
CA ASP A 97 15.87 -7.80 22.03
C ASP A 97 14.89 -7.00 22.92
N ALA A 98 13.98 -6.25 22.27
CA ALA A 98 12.93 -5.51 22.99
C ALA A 98 11.98 -6.45 23.75
N LEU A 99 11.60 -7.60 23.15
CA LEU A 99 10.74 -8.60 23.79
C LEU A 99 11.44 -9.20 25.02
N GLN A 100 12.71 -9.59 24.90
CA GLN A 100 13.47 -10.12 26.02
C GLN A 100 13.53 -9.09 27.17
N MET A 101 13.83 -7.84 26.86
CA MET A 101 13.84 -6.76 27.85
C MET A 101 12.46 -6.58 28.52
N ALA A 102 11.36 -6.67 27.73
CA ALA A 102 10.00 -6.56 28.26
C ALA A 102 9.62 -7.74 29.17
N VAL A 103 10.08 -8.95 28.86
CA VAL A 103 9.92 -10.14 29.70
C VAL A 103 10.67 -9.97 31.02
N GLU A 104 11.93 -9.52 31.00
CA GLU A 104 12.73 -9.25 32.17
C GLU A 104 12.12 -8.11 33.03
N TYR A 105 11.56 -7.11 32.39
CA TYR A 105 10.86 -5.99 33.06
C TYR A 105 9.47 -6.37 33.57
N LYS A 106 8.94 -7.55 33.18
CA LYS A 106 7.63 -8.11 33.59
C LYS A 106 6.45 -7.18 33.20
N ASP A 107 6.51 -6.60 32.00
CA ASP A 107 5.42 -5.79 31.46
C ASP A 107 4.70 -6.55 30.33
N ASP A 108 3.65 -7.27 30.68
CA ASP A 108 2.85 -8.09 29.76
C ASP A 108 2.25 -7.27 28.61
N PHE A 109 1.92 -6.01 28.84
CA PHE A 109 1.37 -5.12 27.82
C PHE A 109 2.41 -4.77 26.75
N VAL A 110 3.63 -4.42 27.19
CA VAL A 110 4.74 -4.13 26.27
C VAL A 110 5.14 -5.39 25.51
N GLN A 111 5.16 -6.55 26.18
CA GLN A 111 5.37 -7.85 25.53
C GLN A 111 4.35 -8.08 24.42
N ALA A 112 3.04 -7.93 24.69
CA ALA A 112 1.99 -8.11 23.71
C ALA A 112 2.14 -7.17 22.50
N LYS A 113 2.50 -5.90 22.72
CA LYS A 113 2.77 -4.95 21.63
C LYS A 113 3.91 -5.42 20.71
N ILE A 114 5.01 -5.85 21.30
CA ILE A 114 6.18 -6.31 20.54
C ILE A 114 5.85 -7.62 19.81
N VAL A 115 5.11 -8.53 20.44
CA VAL A 115 4.62 -9.78 19.83
C VAL A 115 3.75 -9.47 18.60
N VAL A 116 2.85 -8.49 18.67
CA VAL A 116 2.06 -8.04 17.51
C VAL A 116 2.95 -7.51 16.39
N ASN A 117 4.03 -6.79 16.71
CA ASN A 117 5.01 -6.34 15.71
C ASN A 117 5.75 -7.52 15.08
N LEU A 118 6.15 -8.52 15.86
CA LEU A 118 6.76 -9.75 15.37
C LEU A 118 5.80 -10.54 14.48
N ILE A 119 4.53 -10.70 14.86
CA ILE A 119 3.50 -11.33 14.02
C ILE A 119 3.40 -10.59 12.67
N SER A 120 3.36 -9.26 12.70
CA SER A 120 3.30 -8.43 11.50
C SER A 120 4.55 -8.60 10.63
N LEU A 121 5.73 -8.64 11.24
CA LEU A 121 7.00 -8.89 10.55
C LEU A 121 7.02 -10.27 9.89
N TYR A 122 6.65 -11.32 10.62
CA TYR A 122 6.67 -12.70 10.09
C TYR A 122 5.60 -12.92 9.03
N ARG A 123 4.45 -12.27 9.13
CA ARG A 123 3.45 -12.24 8.06
C ARG A 123 4.03 -11.58 6.80
N THR A 124 4.67 -10.43 6.96
CA THR A 124 5.27 -9.67 5.84
C THR A 124 6.39 -10.45 5.16
N THR A 125 7.20 -11.18 5.92
CA THR A 125 8.30 -12.00 5.40
C THR A 125 7.88 -13.41 4.99
N GLY A 126 6.59 -13.79 5.17
CA GLY A 126 6.06 -15.10 4.83
C GLY A 126 6.58 -16.24 5.71
N ASN A 127 7.18 -15.94 6.84
CA ASN A 127 7.61 -16.96 7.79
C ASN A 127 6.41 -17.48 8.60
N ILE A 128 5.70 -18.47 8.04
CA ILE A 128 4.50 -19.07 8.65
C ILE A 128 4.80 -19.67 10.03
N VAL A 129 5.97 -20.25 10.21
CA VAL A 129 6.35 -20.86 11.50
C VAL A 129 6.47 -19.78 12.58
N GLY A 130 7.19 -18.71 12.30
CA GLY A 130 7.29 -17.56 13.21
C GLY A 130 5.96 -16.86 13.44
N TYR A 131 5.17 -16.67 12.38
CA TYR A 131 3.82 -16.11 12.47
C TYR A 131 2.93 -16.91 13.42
N ASN A 132 2.83 -18.23 13.22
CA ASN A 132 2.02 -19.10 14.07
C ASN A 132 2.56 -19.20 15.51
N HIS A 133 3.89 -19.16 15.68
CA HIS A 133 4.52 -19.19 17.00
C HIS A 133 4.10 -17.95 17.81
N TYR A 134 4.27 -16.77 17.28
CA TYR A 134 3.95 -15.53 17.98
C TYR A 134 2.44 -15.29 18.12
N GLN A 135 1.60 -15.82 17.22
CA GLN A 135 0.14 -15.83 17.46
C GLN A 135 -0.21 -16.63 18.70
N LYS A 136 0.37 -17.84 18.85
CA LYS A 136 0.16 -18.66 20.05
C LYS A 136 0.70 -17.99 21.32
N GLU A 137 1.81 -17.29 21.21
CA GLU A 137 2.36 -16.52 22.33
C GLU A 137 1.44 -15.37 22.73
N LEU A 138 0.87 -14.64 21.76
CA LEU A 138 -0.13 -13.60 22.01
C LEU A 138 -1.39 -14.18 22.67
N ASP A 139 -1.88 -15.33 22.19
CA ASP A 139 -3.02 -16.03 22.78
C ASP A 139 -2.71 -16.51 24.21
N SER A 140 -1.49 -16.99 24.44
CA SER A 140 -1.04 -17.40 25.80
C SER A 140 -1.01 -16.21 26.74
N LEU A 141 -0.43 -15.07 26.34
CA LEU A 141 -0.43 -13.85 27.12
C LEU A 141 -1.84 -13.38 27.46
N TYR A 142 -2.76 -13.44 26.47
CA TYR A 142 -4.16 -13.09 26.69
C TYR A 142 -4.86 -13.97 27.71
N ASN A 143 -4.59 -15.28 27.69
CA ASN A 143 -5.25 -16.26 28.56
C ASN A 143 -4.77 -16.23 30.01
N VAL A 144 -3.53 -15.84 30.26
CA VAL A 144 -2.94 -15.82 31.62
C VAL A 144 -3.04 -14.47 32.31
N THR A 145 -3.31 -13.39 31.56
CA THR A 145 -3.33 -12.05 32.11
C THR A 145 -4.73 -11.53 32.38
N ASN A 146 -4.86 -10.75 33.45
CA ASN A 146 -6.06 -9.92 33.68
C ASN A 146 -5.87 -8.47 33.20
N SER A 147 -4.74 -8.14 32.53
CA SER A 147 -4.43 -6.79 32.09
C SER A 147 -5.42 -6.29 31.05
N ALA A 148 -6.20 -5.25 31.38
CA ALA A 148 -7.09 -4.58 30.46
C ALA A 148 -6.35 -3.97 29.25
N LYS A 149 -5.13 -3.46 29.46
CA LYS A 149 -4.27 -2.94 28.39
C LYS A 149 -3.94 -4.03 27.37
N LEU A 150 -3.51 -5.20 27.83
CA LEU A 150 -3.19 -6.32 26.95
C LEU A 150 -4.43 -6.81 26.21
N LYS A 151 -5.56 -6.99 26.89
CA LYS A 151 -6.82 -7.39 26.26
C LYS A 151 -7.24 -6.41 25.16
N THR A 152 -7.06 -5.11 25.37
CA THR A 152 -7.32 -4.08 24.38
C THR A 152 -6.44 -4.25 23.12
N VAL A 153 -5.13 -4.43 23.30
CA VAL A 153 -4.19 -4.66 22.19
C VAL A 153 -4.53 -5.95 21.43
N TYR A 154 -4.84 -7.02 22.14
CA TYR A 154 -5.23 -8.30 21.58
C TYR A 154 -6.46 -8.17 20.67
N HIS A 155 -7.52 -7.55 21.18
CA HIS A 155 -8.74 -7.38 20.40
C HIS A 155 -8.57 -6.42 19.21
N LEU A 156 -7.77 -5.36 19.35
CA LEU A 156 -7.43 -4.48 18.22
C LEU A 156 -6.62 -5.21 17.14
N TYR A 157 -5.68 -6.06 17.53
CA TYR A 157 -4.93 -6.88 16.59
C TYR A 157 -5.86 -7.80 15.80
N TRP A 158 -6.71 -8.58 16.47
CA TRP A 158 -7.63 -9.50 15.79
C TRP A 158 -8.66 -8.76 14.94
N ALA A 159 -9.14 -7.61 15.37
CA ALA A 159 -10.03 -6.78 14.56
C ALA A 159 -9.38 -6.38 13.22
N LYS A 160 -8.10 -5.95 13.25
CA LYS A 160 -7.35 -5.62 12.03
C LYS A 160 -7.10 -6.83 11.14
N GLU A 161 -6.82 -8.00 11.72
CA GLU A 161 -6.66 -9.25 10.96
C GLU A 161 -7.96 -9.66 10.24
N TYR A 162 -9.09 -9.68 10.94
CA TYR A 162 -10.39 -9.99 10.35
C TYR A 162 -10.81 -8.95 9.30
N PHE A 163 -10.52 -7.67 9.55
CA PHE A 163 -10.78 -6.60 8.56
C PHE A 163 -9.96 -6.83 7.28
N ALA A 164 -8.68 -7.19 7.39
CA ALA A 164 -7.81 -7.47 6.24
C ALA A 164 -8.32 -8.67 5.42
N ARG A 165 -8.93 -9.66 6.08
CA ARG A 165 -9.58 -10.83 5.44
C ARG A 165 -10.99 -10.52 4.91
N LYS A 166 -11.50 -9.29 5.07
CA LYS A 166 -12.87 -8.88 4.76
C LYS A 166 -13.95 -9.59 5.57
N GLU A 167 -13.60 -10.18 6.70
CA GLU A 167 -14.48 -10.82 7.67
C GLU A 167 -15.08 -9.76 8.61
N PHE A 168 -15.90 -8.85 8.06
CA PHE A 168 -16.32 -7.64 8.75
C PHE A 168 -17.12 -7.88 10.03
N ALA A 169 -17.95 -8.93 10.08
CA ALA A 169 -18.68 -9.28 11.28
C ALA A 169 -17.77 -9.71 12.44
N MET A 170 -16.71 -10.47 12.13
CA MET A 170 -15.72 -10.88 13.13
C MET A 170 -14.88 -9.68 13.59
N ALA A 171 -14.49 -8.79 12.66
CA ALA A 171 -13.80 -7.54 12.99
C ALA A 171 -14.63 -6.67 13.95
N GLU A 172 -15.94 -6.52 13.70
CA GLU A 172 -16.86 -5.77 14.57
C GLU A 172 -16.98 -6.40 15.96
N THR A 173 -17.09 -7.72 16.03
CA THR A 173 -17.11 -8.45 17.30
C THR A 173 -15.85 -8.21 18.12
N GLN A 174 -14.69 -8.21 17.48
CA GLN A 174 -13.41 -7.92 18.17
C GLN A 174 -13.34 -6.45 18.63
N LEU A 175 -13.81 -5.52 17.83
CA LEU A 175 -13.88 -4.11 18.24
C LEU A 175 -14.83 -3.90 19.42
N GLN A 176 -15.95 -4.63 19.49
CA GLN A 176 -16.84 -4.58 20.66
C GLN A 176 -16.15 -5.13 21.93
N LYS A 177 -15.40 -6.22 21.82
CA LYS A 177 -14.60 -6.75 22.93
C LYS A 177 -13.49 -5.77 23.34
N CYS A 178 -12.86 -5.12 22.36
CA CYS A 178 -11.88 -4.06 22.61
C CYS A 178 -12.51 -2.91 23.42
N TRP A 179 -13.69 -2.44 23.02
CA TRP A 179 -14.42 -1.39 23.74
C TRP A 179 -14.68 -1.77 25.20
N ASN A 180 -15.13 -2.99 25.45
CA ASN A 180 -15.38 -3.47 26.81
C ASN A 180 -14.09 -3.51 27.65
N SER A 181 -12.99 -4.00 27.06
CA SER A 181 -11.69 -4.06 27.77
C SER A 181 -11.12 -2.68 28.10
N MET A 182 -11.42 -1.68 27.27
CA MET A 182 -10.94 -0.31 27.51
C MET A 182 -11.56 0.36 28.76
N GLN A 183 -12.74 -0.10 29.21
CA GLN A 183 -13.42 0.52 30.37
C GLN A 183 -12.61 0.39 31.68
N ASP A 184 -11.77 -0.63 31.77
CA ASP A 184 -10.93 -0.90 32.92
C ASP A 184 -9.53 -0.26 32.83
N LEU A 185 -9.29 0.58 31.80
CA LEU A 185 -8.01 1.27 31.62
C LEU A 185 -7.89 2.51 32.51
N SER A 186 -6.65 2.91 32.81
CA SER A 186 -6.37 4.23 33.35
C SER A 186 -6.95 5.31 32.41
N PHE A 187 -7.27 6.49 32.96
CA PHE A 187 -7.84 7.57 32.16
C PHE A 187 -7.01 7.92 30.92
N SER A 188 -5.69 8.02 31.07
CA SER A 188 -4.80 8.34 29.93
C SER A 188 -4.79 7.25 28.85
N ASP A 189 -4.67 5.98 29.26
CA ASP A 189 -4.64 4.84 28.34
C ASP A 189 -5.98 4.65 27.63
N HIS A 190 -7.08 4.86 28.36
CA HIS A 190 -8.44 4.80 27.82
C HIS A 190 -8.67 5.86 26.72
N GLU A 191 -8.26 7.09 27.00
CA GLU A 191 -8.41 8.18 26.04
C GLU A 191 -7.56 7.94 24.76
N GLN A 192 -6.38 7.37 24.90
CA GLN A 192 -5.55 6.99 23.75
C GLN A 192 -6.14 5.81 22.97
N ALA A 193 -6.59 4.76 23.65
CA ALA A 193 -7.21 3.59 23.02
C ALA A 193 -8.49 3.93 22.25
N LYS A 194 -9.24 4.95 22.66
CA LYS A 194 -10.42 5.46 21.94
C LYS A 194 -10.09 5.94 20.53
N LEU A 195 -8.92 6.56 20.30
CA LEU A 195 -8.53 6.98 18.97
C LEU A 195 -8.41 5.80 18.03
N ASP A 196 -7.72 4.74 18.45
CA ASP A 196 -7.57 3.52 17.65
C ASP A 196 -8.93 2.84 17.41
N TYR A 197 -9.77 2.75 18.43
CA TYR A 197 -11.10 2.19 18.32
C TYR A 197 -11.96 2.95 17.31
N TYR A 198 -12.08 4.28 17.44
CA TYR A 198 -12.91 5.11 16.54
C TYR A 198 -12.38 5.07 15.10
N SER A 199 -11.07 5.08 14.91
CA SER A 199 -10.46 4.95 13.58
C SER A 199 -10.80 3.61 12.92
N ASN A 200 -10.70 2.49 13.65
CA ASN A 200 -11.02 1.17 13.12
C ASN A 200 -12.53 1.00 12.85
N MET A 201 -13.40 1.50 13.75
CA MET A 201 -14.86 1.47 13.54
C MET A 201 -15.27 2.34 12.34
N MET A 202 -14.70 3.52 12.19
CA MET A 202 -14.94 4.39 11.03
C MET A 202 -14.62 3.67 9.71
N ASN A 203 -13.44 3.05 9.64
CA ASN A 203 -13.01 2.31 8.45
C ASN A 203 -13.92 1.10 8.18
N LEU A 204 -14.27 0.35 9.22
CA LEU A 204 -15.16 -0.81 9.11
C LEU A 204 -16.53 -0.40 8.55
N LYS A 205 -17.16 0.61 9.15
CA LYS A 205 -18.47 1.13 8.71
C LYS A 205 -18.44 1.72 7.30
N GLN A 206 -17.34 2.37 6.91
CA GLN A 206 -17.14 2.83 5.54
C GLN A 206 -17.10 1.67 4.53
N GLN A 207 -16.40 0.57 4.85
CA GLN A 207 -16.34 -0.61 3.97
C GLN A 207 -17.69 -1.34 3.87
N GLN A 208 -18.45 -1.35 4.96
CA GLN A 208 -19.84 -1.86 4.99
C GLN A 208 -20.84 -0.93 4.27
N LYS A 209 -20.38 0.24 3.79
CA LYS A 209 -21.21 1.33 3.21
C LYS A 209 -22.23 1.93 4.19
N GLU A 210 -22.03 1.74 5.48
CA GLU A 210 -22.81 2.33 6.57
C GLU A 210 -22.28 3.74 6.88
N TYR A 211 -22.43 4.66 5.91
CA TYR A 211 -21.76 5.97 5.95
C TYR A 211 -22.21 6.84 7.13
N LYS A 212 -23.46 6.76 7.57
CA LYS A 212 -23.96 7.50 8.74
C LYS A 212 -23.22 7.11 10.02
N ASP A 213 -23.00 5.81 10.23
CA ASP A 213 -22.25 5.33 11.38
C ASP A 213 -20.75 5.66 11.25
N ALA A 214 -20.19 5.53 10.05
CA ALA A 214 -18.81 5.96 9.79
C ALA A 214 -18.60 7.45 10.13
N ILE A 215 -19.55 8.33 9.76
CA ILE A 215 -19.54 9.76 10.10
C ILE A 215 -19.60 9.97 11.62
N ARG A 216 -20.44 9.21 12.33
CA ARG A 216 -20.51 9.28 13.79
C ARG A 216 -19.16 8.97 14.43
N PHE A 217 -18.51 7.87 14.02
CA PHE A 217 -17.20 7.50 14.53
C PHE A 217 -16.10 8.49 14.12
N ALA A 218 -16.15 9.06 12.91
CA ALA A 218 -15.24 10.12 12.49
C ALA A 218 -15.35 11.38 13.37
N LYS A 219 -16.58 11.80 13.72
CA LYS A 219 -16.81 12.92 14.65
C LYS A 219 -16.22 12.61 16.04
N SER A 220 -16.48 11.42 16.57
CA SER A 220 -15.91 10.99 17.86
C SER A 220 -14.38 10.97 17.84
N HIS A 221 -13.78 10.51 16.73
CA HIS A 221 -12.33 10.54 16.53
C HIS A 221 -11.77 11.96 16.55
N ILE A 222 -12.44 12.91 15.87
CA ILE A 222 -12.03 14.33 15.86
C ILE A 222 -12.09 14.93 17.26
N GLU A 223 -13.16 14.69 18.01
CA GLU A 223 -13.30 15.20 19.38
C GLU A 223 -12.23 14.64 20.30
N GLN A 224 -11.95 13.34 20.16
CA GLN A 224 -10.91 12.68 20.92
C GLN A 224 -9.51 13.23 20.58
N THR A 225 -9.24 13.45 19.29
CA THR A 225 -7.99 14.07 18.84
C THR A 225 -7.81 15.48 19.42
N LYS A 226 -8.88 16.29 19.44
CA LYS A 226 -8.86 17.63 20.06
C LYS A 226 -8.56 17.59 21.54
N LYS A 227 -9.13 16.61 22.25
CA LYS A 227 -8.96 16.44 23.70
C LYS A 227 -7.51 16.09 24.04
N LEU A 228 -6.88 15.21 23.25
CA LEU A 228 -5.52 14.73 23.51
C LEU A 228 -4.45 15.68 22.99
N ASN A 229 -4.63 16.20 21.78
CA ASN A 229 -3.58 16.89 21.02
C ASN A 229 -3.81 18.42 20.90
N GLY A 230 -4.82 18.96 21.56
CA GLY A 230 -5.19 20.37 21.42
C GLY A 230 -5.88 20.67 20.08
N ARG A 231 -6.16 21.99 19.84
CA ARG A 231 -7.00 22.40 18.70
C ARG A 231 -6.32 22.44 17.34
N SER A 232 -5.02 22.21 17.27
CA SER A 232 -4.25 22.36 16.02
C SER A 232 -3.15 21.29 15.88
N SER A 233 -3.51 20.09 15.44
CA SER A 233 -2.56 19.04 15.13
C SER A 233 -2.77 18.52 13.70
N ASP A 234 -1.69 18.06 13.04
CA ASP A 234 -1.76 17.45 11.70
C ASP A 234 -2.72 16.27 11.67
N GLN A 235 -2.83 15.53 12.77
CA GLN A 235 -3.77 14.43 12.93
C GLN A 235 -5.22 14.89 12.87
N GLN A 236 -5.52 16.09 13.35
CA GLN A 236 -6.84 16.70 13.26
C GLN A 236 -7.23 17.01 11.80
N TYR A 237 -6.28 17.51 10.98
CA TYR A 237 -6.54 17.75 9.56
C TYR A 237 -6.86 16.48 8.80
N LEU A 238 -6.11 15.40 9.06
CA LEU A 238 -6.38 14.10 8.47
C LEU A 238 -7.78 13.59 8.85
N SER A 239 -8.16 13.75 10.10
CA SER A 239 -9.49 13.35 10.60
C SER A 239 -10.63 14.14 9.94
N TYR A 240 -10.46 15.44 9.75
CA TYR A 240 -11.44 16.27 9.03
C TYR A 240 -11.51 15.93 7.55
N SER A 241 -10.38 15.62 6.91
CA SER A 241 -10.36 15.15 5.52
C SER A 241 -11.19 13.87 5.35
N ASN A 242 -11.02 12.91 6.25
CA ASN A 242 -11.80 11.68 6.26
C ASN A 242 -13.29 11.96 6.47
N LEU A 243 -13.64 12.87 7.37
CA LEU A 243 -15.03 13.26 7.62
C LEU A 243 -15.66 13.91 6.39
N CYS A 244 -14.98 14.84 5.71
CA CYS A 244 -15.46 15.44 4.48
C CYS A 244 -15.72 14.39 3.39
N LYS A 245 -14.81 13.42 3.23
CA LYS A 245 -14.97 12.31 2.30
C LYS A 245 -16.19 11.44 2.65
N LEU A 246 -16.42 11.16 3.92
CA LEU A 246 -17.59 10.39 4.36
C LEU A 246 -18.90 11.14 4.11
N TYR A 247 -18.93 12.45 4.30
CA TYR A 247 -20.10 13.28 3.93
C TYR A 247 -20.32 13.26 2.41
N ALA A 248 -19.27 13.31 1.61
CA ALA A 248 -19.40 13.19 0.15
C ALA A 248 -19.97 11.82 -0.25
N LEU A 249 -19.48 10.73 0.36
CA LEU A 249 -20.02 9.38 0.13
C LEU A 249 -21.48 9.23 0.60
N ASN A 250 -21.89 9.97 1.62
CA ASN A 250 -23.28 10.03 2.10
C ASN A 250 -24.15 11.05 1.34
N ASN A 251 -23.58 11.75 0.36
CA ASN A 251 -24.21 12.82 -0.41
C ASN A 251 -24.68 14.04 0.42
N ASP A 252 -23.99 14.33 1.51
CA ASP A 252 -24.31 15.36 2.52
C ASP A 252 -23.44 16.61 2.30
N SER A 253 -23.78 17.42 1.28
CA SER A 253 -22.95 18.58 0.89
C SER A 253 -22.93 19.69 1.95
N THR A 254 -24.06 19.95 2.60
CA THR A 254 -24.18 21.01 3.62
C THR A 254 -23.23 20.77 4.79
N GLU A 255 -23.24 19.55 5.33
CA GLU A 255 -22.38 19.16 6.45
C GLU A 255 -20.90 19.10 6.05
N ALA A 256 -20.61 18.66 4.82
CA ALA A 256 -19.24 18.65 4.30
C ALA A 256 -18.65 20.07 4.26
N PHE A 257 -19.39 21.04 3.75
CA PHE A 257 -18.92 22.43 3.69
C PHE A 257 -18.85 23.09 5.07
N ALA A 258 -19.80 22.84 5.96
CA ALA A 258 -19.74 23.31 7.34
C ALA A 258 -18.51 22.76 8.10
N CYS A 259 -18.16 21.52 7.81
CA CYS A 259 -16.95 20.89 8.33
C CYS A 259 -15.67 21.59 7.83
N LEU A 260 -15.60 21.91 6.53
CA LEU A 260 -14.48 22.66 5.95
C LEU A 260 -14.35 24.08 6.51
N ASP A 261 -15.47 24.78 6.70
CA ASP A 261 -15.46 26.13 7.29
C ASP A 261 -14.99 26.11 8.75
N SER A 262 -15.32 25.04 9.48
CA SER A 262 -14.81 24.83 10.85
C SER A 262 -13.30 24.58 10.86
N LEU A 263 -12.80 23.83 9.88
CA LEU A 263 -11.37 23.60 9.71
C LEU A 263 -10.65 24.91 9.31
N GLU A 264 -11.21 25.71 8.40
CA GLU A 264 -10.64 26.98 7.94
C GLU A 264 -10.45 28.00 9.08
N ARG A 265 -11.44 28.08 9.97
CA ARG A 265 -11.33 28.93 11.18
C ARG A 265 -10.19 28.49 12.11
N GLY A 266 -9.91 27.19 12.18
CA GLY A 266 -8.79 26.65 12.93
C GLY A 266 -7.43 26.96 12.28
N VAL A 267 -7.36 26.92 10.94
CA VAL A 267 -6.13 27.18 10.17
C VAL A 267 -5.70 28.66 10.23
N GLY A 268 -6.68 29.57 10.17
CA GLY A 268 -6.40 31.02 10.06
C GLY A 268 -5.67 31.65 11.25
N HIS A 269 -5.63 30.96 12.40
CA HIS A 269 -5.07 31.52 13.64
C HIS A 269 -3.76 30.86 14.12
N SER A 270 -3.30 29.75 13.53
CA SER A 270 -2.23 28.95 14.14
C SER A 270 -1.11 28.49 13.22
N TYR A 271 -1.21 28.65 11.89
CA TYR A 271 -0.23 28.02 11.00
C TYR A 271 0.52 29.04 10.13
N GLN A 272 1.81 29.10 10.36
CA GLN A 272 2.80 29.69 9.43
C GLN A 272 3.34 28.65 8.44
N ASP A 273 3.00 27.37 8.60
CA ASP A 273 3.46 26.30 7.73
C ASP A 273 2.66 26.27 6.43
N LYS A 274 3.36 26.57 5.34
CA LYS A 274 2.80 26.59 3.98
C LYS A 274 2.30 25.22 3.52
N GLU A 275 2.92 24.13 4.00
CA GLU A 275 2.51 22.77 3.66
C GLU A 275 1.12 22.43 4.23
N VAL A 276 0.87 22.81 5.47
CA VAL A 276 -0.43 22.64 6.12
C VAL A 276 -1.52 23.44 5.40
N ILE A 277 -1.23 24.68 5.04
CA ILE A 277 -2.17 25.53 4.28
C ILE A 277 -2.47 24.92 2.91
N ALA A 278 -1.45 24.44 2.20
CA ALA A 278 -1.62 23.80 0.90
C ALA A 278 -2.44 22.52 1.01
N ASN A 279 -2.18 21.71 2.02
CA ASN A 279 -2.95 20.48 2.27
C ASN A 279 -4.43 20.80 2.56
N PHE A 280 -4.70 21.82 3.37
CA PHE A 280 -6.06 22.29 3.60
C PHE A 280 -6.77 22.69 2.30
N TYR A 281 -6.15 23.49 1.44
CA TYR A 281 -6.74 23.86 0.16
C TYR A 281 -6.94 22.64 -0.76
N ASN A 282 -6.06 21.65 -0.73
CA ASN A 282 -6.25 20.40 -1.46
C ASN A 282 -7.50 19.63 -0.97
N ILE A 283 -7.66 19.49 0.34
CA ILE A 283 -8.84 18.85 0.95
C ILE A 283 -10.12 19.58 0.52
N LYS A 284 -10.10 20.91 0.60
CA LYS A 284 -11.23 21.75 0.19
C LYS A 284 -11.53 21.56 -1.31
N GLY A 285 -10.52 21.55 -2.16
CA GLY A 285 -10.65 21.26 -3.58
C GLY A 285 -11.25 19.88 -3.86
N CYS A 286 -10.77 18.83 -3.21
CA CYS A 286 -11.32 17.47 -3.35
C CYS A 286 -12.79 17.42 -2.95
N CYS A 287 -13.17 18.04 -1.82
CA CYS A 287 -14.56 18.08 -1.39
C CYS A 287 -15.46 18.77 -2.41
N TYR A 288 -15.05 19.90 -2.99
CA TYR A 288 -15.80 20.55 -4.06
C TYR A 288 -15.90 19.68 -5.32
N ALA A 289 -14.83 18.93 -5.67
CA ALA A 289 -14.82 18.01 -6.80
C ALA A 289 -15.79 16.84 -6.60
N ASP A 290 -15.84 16.25 -5.41
CA ASP A 290 -16.76 15.17 -5.04
C ASP A 290 -18.25 15.60 -5.22
N PHE A 291 -18.56 16.88 -4.93
CA PHE A 291 -19.87 17.46 -5.20
C PHE A 291 -20.02 18.08 -6.59
N LYS A 292 -19.13 17.70 -7.54
CA LYS A 292 -19.17 18.15 -8.94
C LYS A 292 -19.06 19.67 -9.15
N LYS A 293 -18.61 20.43 -8.15
CA LYS A 293 -18.31 21.87 -8.23
C LYS A 293 -16.89 22.09 -8.75
N TYR A 294 -16.66 21.68 -10.00
CA TYR A 294 -15.32 21.49 -10.56
C TYR A 294 -14.51 22.79 -10.67
N GLU A 295 -15.12 23.93 -11.08
CA GLU A 295 -14.40 25.20 -11.22
C GLU A 295 -13.88 25.70 -9.85
N THR A 296 -14.72 25.61 -8.82
CA THR A 296 -14.32 25.94 -7.44
C THR A 296 -13.22 25.01 -6.95
N ALA A 297 -13.31 23.73 -7.26
CA ALA A 297 -12.26 22.76 -6.93
C ALA A 297 -10.91 23.15 -7.57
N ILE A 298 -10.91 23.54 -8.84
CA ILE A 298 -9.71 23.99 -9.58
C ILE A 298 -9.11 25.25 -8.93
N GLU A 299 -9.95 26.20 -8.48
CA GLU A 299 -9.48 27.39 -7.77
C GLU A 299 -8.75 27.03 -6.48
N TYR A 300 -9.29 26.09 -5.68
CA TYR A 300 -8.63 25.65 -4.45
C TYR A 300 -7.35 24.87 -4.72
N PHE A 301 -7.29 24.02 -5.75
CA PHE A 301 -6.03 23.37 -6.14
C PHE A 301 -4.98 24.38 -6.62
N ASN A 302 -5.40 25.48 -7.29
CA ASN A 302 -4.50 26.58 -7.62
C ASN A 302 -4.00 27.32 -6.37
N LYS A 303 -4.87 27.57 -5.39
CA LYS A 303 -4.48 28.18 -4.09
C LYS A 303 -3.47 27.27 -3.36
N ALA A 304 -3.70 25.96 -3.34
CA ALA A 304 -2.78 24.98 -2.77
C ALA A 304 -1.41 25.02 -3.45
N TYR A 305 -1.38 24.98 -4.77
CA TYR A 305 -0.15 25.02 -5.55
C TYR A 305 0.63 26.34 -5.32
N ASN A 306 -0.06 27.47 -5.32
CA ASN A 306 0.54 28.80 -5.21
C ASN A 306 1.01 29.12 -3.79
N SER A 307 0.39 28.56 -2.74
CA SER A 307 0.85 28.73 -1.35
C SER A 307 2.24 28.15 -1.13
N LEU A 308 2.64 27.18 -1.97
CA LEU A 308 3.95 26.53 -1.97
C LEU A 308 4.92 27.13 -3.01
N ALA A 309 4.82 28.43 -3.26
CA ALA A 309 5.77 29.12 -4.14
C ALA A 309 7.15 29.25 -3.47
N GLY A 310 8.20 28.75 -4.12
CA GLY A 310 9.59 28.83 -3.69
C GLY A 310 10.41 27.56 -3.93
N LYS A 311 11.74 27.72 -4.06
CA LYS A 311 12.64 26.58 -4.34
C LYS A 311 12.61 25.48 -3.27
N ARG A 312 12.42 25.86 -2.00
CA ARG A 312 12.38 24.87 -0.89
C ARG A 312 11.13 24.00 -0.87
N THR A 313 10.09 24.36 -1.61
CA THR A 313 8.80 23.68 -1.65
C THR A 313 8.51 23.04 -3.02
N GLU A 314 9.49 22.96 -3.93
CA GLU A 314 9.29 22.35 -5.25
C GLU A 314 8.93 20.86 -5.14
N ASP A 315 9.47 20.16 -4.15
CA ASP A 315 9.27 18.72 -3.90
C ASP A 315 8.17 18.42 -2.87
N SER A 316 7.34 19.41 -2.56
CA SER A 316 6.27 19.27 -1.58
C SER A 316 5.22 18.25 -2.01
N PRO A 317 4.84 17.28 -1.14
CA PRO A 317 3.76 16.34 -1.40
C PRO A 317 2.43 17.02 -1.72
N SER A 318 2.08 18.11 -1.02
CA SER A 318 0.84 18.85 -1.25
C SER A 318 0.84 19.59 -2.59
N LYS A 319 2.02 20.03 -3.08
CA LYS A 319 2.17 20.62 -4.42
C LYS A 319 1.91 19.56 -5.51
N PHE A 320 2.41 18.35 -5.32
CA PHE A 320 2.15 17.23 -6.23
C PHE A 320 0.68 16.82 -6.22
N ALA A 321 0.08 16.73 -5.03
CA ALA A 321 -1.33 16.41 -4.89
C ALA A 321 -2.23 17.44 -5.60
N SER A 322 -1.91 18.74 -5.52
CA SER A 322 -2.70 19.77 -6.20
C SER A 322 -2.65 19.66 -7.72
N LEU A 323 -1.49 19.32 -8.31
CA LEU A 323 -1.37 19.07 -9.75
C LEU A 323 -2.17 17.83 -10.18
N LEU A 324 -2.04 16.74 -9.42
CA LEU A 324 -2.73 15.49 -9.70
C LEU A 324 -4.25 15.66 -9.63
N ASN A 325 -4.77 16.16 -8.51
CA ASN A 325 -6.20 16.36 -8.29
C ASN A 325 -6.81 17.31 -9.34
N LYS A 326 -6.09 18.38 -9.68
CA LYS A 326 -6.52 19.32 -10.72
C LYS A 326 -6.60 18.65 -12.10
N ALA A 327 -5.61 17.84 -12.45
CA ALA A 327 -5.60 17.12 -13.72
C ALA A 327 -6.75 16.09 -13.79
N GLU A 328 -7.04 15.40 -12.70
CA GLU A 328 -8.17 14.48 -12.60
C GLU A 328 -9.51 15.21 -12.80
N VAL A 329 -9.69 16.38 -12.19
CA VAL A 329 -10.91 17.19 -12.41
C VAL A 329 -11.06 17.60 -13.87
N TYR A 330 -9.98 18.06 -14.52
CA TYR A 330 -10.02 18.37 -15.96
C TYR A 330 -10.36 17.14 -16.81
N PHE A 331 -9.83 15.98 -16.44
CA PHE A 331 -10.12 14.72 -17.13
C PHE A 331 -11.60 14.32 -17.03
N VAL A 332 -12.17 14.40 -15.84
CA VAL A 332 -13.62 14.14 -15.59
C VAL A 332 -14.51 15.13 -16.37
N GLN A 333 -14.09 16.39 -16.47
CA GLN A 333 -14.77 17.41 -17.29
C GLN A 333 -14.56 17.21 -18.82
N LYS A 334 -13.82 16.17 -19.25
CA LYS A 334 -13.43 15.95 -20.65
C LYS A 334 -12.56 17.07 -21.25
N ARG A 335 -11.98 17.92 -20.42
CA ARG A 335 -11.01 18.96 -20.81
C ARG A 335 -9.61 18.34 -20.95
N TYR A 336 -9.47 17.43 -21.90
CA TYR A 336 -8.29 16.56 -22.00
C TYR A 336 -6.98 17.32 -22.28
N ASN A 337 -7.01 18.46 -22.97
CA ASN A 337 -5.83 19.29 -23.20
C ASN A 337 -5.35 19.96 -21.91
N ASP A 338 -6.27 20.45 -21.07
CA ASP A 338 -5.95 21.03 -19.76
C ASP A 338 -5.44 19.95 -18.80
N ALA A 339 -6.07 18.77 -18.82
CA ALA A 339 -5.61 17.59 -18.07
C ALA A 339 -4.18 17.22 -18.47
N PHE A 340 -3.90 17.11 -19.77
CA PHE A 340 -2.55 16.84 -20.28
C PHE A 340 -1.52 17.87 -19.83
N ALA A 341 -1.80 19.15 -20.02
CA ALA A 341 -0.89 20.23 -19.67
C ALA A 341 -0.56 20.22 -18.15
N THR A 342 -1.58 19.99 -17.33
CA THR A 342 -1.43 19.93 -15.86
C THR A 342 -0.70 18.65 -15.43
N TYR A 343 -1.08 17.51 -15.99
CA TYR A 343 -0.50 16.23 -15.64
C TYR A 343 0.96 16.10 -16.11
N SER A 344 1.30 16.66 -17.27
CA SER A 344 2.69 16.69 -17.75
C SER A 344 3.64 17.46 -16.81
N ARG A 345 3.11 18.48 -16.12
CA ARG A 345 3.88 19.17 -15.05
C ARG A 345 4.10 18.26 -13.85
N TYR A 346 3.09 17.49 -13.47
CA TYR A 346 3.20 16.48 -12.40
C TYR A 346 4.20 15.38 -12.76
N VAL A 347 4.13 14.82 -13.98
CA VAL A 347 5.08 13.82 -14.50
C VAL A 347 6.52 14.33 -14.42
N ARG A 348 6.76 15.58 -14.86
CA ARG A 348 8.09 16.21 -14.78
C ARG A 348 8.57 16.36 -13.35
N ALA A 349 7.69 16.79 -12.44
CA ALA A 349 8.01 16.92 -11.03
C ALA A 349 8.33 15.55 -10.39
N CYS A 350 7.57 14.49 -10.72
CA CYS A 350 7.86 13.14 -10.28
C CYS A 350 9.20 12.62 -10.81
N LYS A 351 9.50 12.87 -12.11
CA LYS A 351 10.78 12.49 -12.69
C LYS A 351 11.96 13.17 -11.98
N ASN A 352 11.84 14.47 -11.71
CA ASN A 352 12.90 15.24 -11.03
C ASN A 352 13.11 14.77 -9.59
N LYS A 353 12.04 14.40 -8.87
CA LYS A 353 12.11 14.00 -7.46
C LYS A 353 12.54 12.56 -7.26
N TYR A 354 11.97 11.64 -8.05
CA TYR A 354 12.10 10.20 -7.83
C TYR A 354 12.98 9.50 -8.87
N GLY A 355 13.38 10.22 -9.92
CA GLY A 355 14.12 9.67 -11.06
C GLY A 355 13.23 8.97 -12.09
N ASP A 356 13.75 8.80 -13.30
CA ASP A 356 13.04 8.17 -14.42
C ASP A 356 13.01 6.63 -14.36
N LYS A 357 13.65 6.02 -13.37
CA LYS A 357 13.60 4.59 -13.10
C LYS A 357 12.74 4.22 -11.88
N SER A 358 12.06 5.19 -11.28
CA SER A 358 11.22 4.95 -10.11
C SER A 358 9.82 4.44 -10.49
N GLY A 359 9.24 3.56 -9.66
CA GLY A 359 7.86 3.10 -9.83
C GLY A 359 6.85 4.24 -9.86
N SER A 360 7.07 5.27 -9.06
CA SER A 360 6.24 6.47 -9.04
C SER A 360 6.22 7.19 -10.39
N TYR A 361 7.36 7.27 -11.08
CA TYR A 361 7.42 7.85 -12.42
C TYR A 361 6.63 7.01 -13.43
N TYR A 362 6.80 5.68 -13.44
CA TYR A 362 6.07 4.80 -14.38
C TYR A 362 4.56 4.78 -14.13
N GLN A 363 4.10 4.92 -12.87
CA GLN A 363 2.67 5.13 -12.58
C GLN A 363 2.15 6.42 -13.21
N THR A 364 2.95 7.50 -13.22
CA THR A 364 2.54 8.74 -13.89
C THR A 364 2.46 8.58 -15.40
N LEU A 365 3.35 7.81 -16.01
CA LEU A 365 3.30 7.52 -17.45
C LEU A 365 2.04 6.73 -17.82
N PHE A 366 1.64 5.77 -16.99
CA PHE A 366 0.41 5.00 -17.21
C PHE A 366 -0.84 5.90 -17.20
N ALA A 367 -0.94 6.81 -16.21
CA ALA A 367 -2.05 7.76 -16.16
C ALA A 367 -2.01 8.77 -17.33
N LEU A 368 -0.80 9.19 -17.75
CA LEU A 368 -0.63 10.04 -18.93
C LEU A 368 -1.11 9.33 -20.20
N ALA A 369 -0.87 8.02 -20.33
CA ALA A 369 -1.35 7.23 -21.44
C ALA A 369 -2.89 7.28 -21.58
N ASN A 370 -3.63 7.20 -20.47
CA ASN A 370 -5.09 7.37 -20.47
C ASN A 370 -5.52 8.76 -20.98
N ILE A 371 -4.80 9.80 -20.56
CA ILE A 371 -5.07 11.19 -21.00
C ILE A 371 -4.80 11.34 -22.51
N GLU A 372 -3.67 10.83 -22.99
CA GLU A 372 -3.33 10.86 -24.41
C GLU A 372 -4.33 10.07 -25.27
N GLY A 373 -4.76 8.90 -24.81
CA GLY A 373 -5.81 8.12 -25.46
C GLY A 373 -7.14 8.87 -25.53
N ALA A 374 -7.52 9.60 -24.47
CA ALA A 374 -8.72 10.42 -24.45
C ALA A 374 -8.62 11.65 -25.39
N ARG A 375 -7.39 12.18 -25.61
CA ARG A 375 -7.09 13.25 -26.58
C ARG A 375 -7.11 12.78 -28.04
N GLY A 376 -7.13 11.48 -28.28
CA GLY A 376 -7.00 10.88 -29.62
C GLY A 376 -5.54 10.65 -30.06
N ASN A 377 -4.57 10.87 -29.20
CA ASN A 377 -3.14 10.63 -29.46
C ASN A 377 -2.79 9.16 -29.24
N ILE A 378 -3.36 8.31 -30.07
CA ILE A 378 -3.38 6.85 -29.88
C ILE A 378 -1.96 6.25 -29.89
N THR A 379 -1.09 6.70 -30.79
CA THR A 379 0.29 6.20 -30.90
C THR A 379 1.10 6.47 -29.65
N GLU A 380 0.97 7.66 -29.07
CA GLU A 380 1.68 8.01 -27.84
C GLU A 380 1.09 7.30 -26.63
N ALA A 381 -0.25 7.16 -26.56
CA ALA A 381 -0.90 6.38 -25.53
C ALA A 381 -0.44 4.92 -25.53
N ASP A 382 -0.38 4.28 -26.70
CA ASP A 382 0.16 2.92 -26.88
C ASP A 382 1.60 2.81 -26.36
N ARG A 383 2.46 3.74 -26.79
CA ARG A 383 3.86 3.75 -26.34
C ARG A 383 3.99 3.87 -24.82
N LEU A 384 3.23 4.78 -24.20
CA LEU A 384 3.27 5.01 -22.77
C LEU A 384 2.71 3.83 -21.98
N PHE A 385 1.62 3.20 -22.43
CA PHE A 385 1.09 1.99 -21.82
C PHE A 385 2.11 0.86 -21.81
N ARG A 386 2.73 0.57 -22.96
CA ARG A 386 3.73 -0.51 -23.09
C ARG A 386 4.95 -0.25 -22.21
N VAL A 387 5.50 0.97 -22.23
CA VAL A 387 6.65 1.33 -21.41
C VAL A 387 6.35 1.17 -19.91
N SER A 388 5.18 1.63 -19.46
CA SER A 388 4.78 1.51 -18.07
C SER A 388 4.52 0.06 -17.67
N MET A 389 3.84 -0.70 -18.53
CA MET A 389 3.48 -2.09 -18.24
C MET A 389 4.70 -3.00 -18.21
N ASN A 390 5.64 -2.83 -19.14
CA ASN A 390 6.90 -3.56 -19.13
C ASN A 390 7.69 -3.32 -17.83
N TYR A 391 7.69 -2.09 -17.32
CA TYR A 391 8.29 -1.80 -16.03
C TYR A 391 7.57 -2.52 -14.88
N PHE A 392 6.23 -2.46 -14.84
CA PHE A 392 5.45 -3.11 -13.78
C PHE A 392 5.59 -4.62 -13.81
N ILE A 393 5.49 -5.25 -14.98
CA ILE A 393 5.69 -6.70 -15.14
C ILE A 393 7.13 -7.09 -14.76
N GLY A 394 8.13 -6.35 -15.23
CA GLY A 394 9.53 -6.62 -14.88
C GLY A 394 9.79 -6.56 -13.38
N ASN A 395 9.26 -5.53 -12.70
CA ASN A 395 9.35 -5.46 -11.24
C ASN A 395 8.53 -6.56 -10.55
N LEU A 396 7.37 -6.90 -11.09
CA LEU A 396 6.54 -7.95 -10.52
C LEU A 396 7.23 -9.30 -10.64
N LYS A 397 7.84 -9.61 -11.79
CA LYS A 397 8.66 -10.82 -11.98
C LYS A 397 9.78 -10.91 -10.94
N GLN A 398 10.49 -9.80 -10.71
CA GLN A 398 11.52 -9.74 -9.66
C GLN A 398 10.95 -9.96 -8.26
N LEU A 399 9.84 -9.29 -7.92
CA LEU A 399 9.20 -9.42 -6.62
C LEU A 399 8.59 -10.79 -6.39
N TRP A 400 8.02 -11.38 -7.45
CA TRP A 400 7.31 -12.65 -7.36
C TRP A 400 8.22 -13.81 -7.00
N ARG A 401 9.45 -13.80 -7.49
CA ARG A 401 10.46 -14.80 -7.13
C ARG A 401 10.66 -14.93 -5.62
N TYR A 402 10.38 -13.85 -4.88
CA TYR A 402 10.74 -13.72 -3.48
C TYR A 402 9.56 -13.30 -2.58
N ALA A 403 8.41 -12.98 -3.16
CA ALA A 403 7.24 -12.54 -2.41
C ALA A 403 6.52 -13.71 -1.76
N THR A 404 5.97 -13.47 -0.56
CA THR A 404 5.07 -14.42 0.08
C THR A 404 3.74 -14.52 -0.68
N PRO A 405 2.96 -15.59 -0.52
CA PRO A 405 1.64 -15.72 -1.14
C PRO A 405 0.75 -14.48 -0.95
N SER A 406 0.70 -13.95 0.28
CA SER A 406 -0.09 -12.74 0.58
C SER A 406 0.44 -11.48 -0.08
N GLN A 407 1.77 -11.34 -0.23
CA GLN A 407 2.38 -10.25 -0.97
C GLN A 407 2.12 -10.37 -2.46
N ARG A 408 2.16 -11.60 -3.00
CA ARG A 408 1.85 -11.90 -4.40
C ARG A 408 0.43 -11.47 -4.75
N GLU A 409 -0.56 -11.85 -3.91
CA GLU A 409 -1.96 -11.45 -4.09
C GLU A 409 -2.13 -9.92 -4.12
N LEU A 410 -1.48 -9.22 -3.21
CA LEU A 410 -1.51 -7.76 -3.14
C LEU A 410 -0.95 -7.10 -4.39
N PHE A 411 0.22 -7.53 -4.85
CA PHE A 411 0.87 -7.01 -6.06
C PHE A 411 0.04 -7.32 -7.30
N TRP A 412 -0.53 -8.51 -7.34
CA TRP A 412 -1.41 -8.92 -8.40
C TRP A 412 -2.65 -8.01 -8.52
N MET A 413 -3.34 -7.74 -7.42
CA MET A 413 -4.52 -6.85 -7.40
C MET A 413 -4.21 -5.41 -7.87
N GLU A 414 -3.02 -4.90 -7.60
CA GLU A 414 -2.57 -3.60 -8.13
C GLU A 414 -2.30 -3.65 -9.65
N THR A 415 -1.67 -4.72 -10.10
CA THR A 415 -1.33 -4.89 -11.52
C THR A 415 -2.58 -5.11 -12.38
N LEU A 416 -3.59 -5.81 -11.85
CA LEU A 416 -4.88 -6.02 -12.52
C LEU A 416 -5.56 -4.72 -12.92
N LYS A 417 -5.50 -3.66 -12.11
CA LYS A 417 -6.07 -2.36 -12.45
C LYS A 417 -5.38 -1.74 -13.67
N ASN A 418 -4.05 -1.82 -13.70
CA ASN A 418 -3.27 -1.30 -14.81
C ASN A 418 -3.50 -2.12 -16.08
N LEU A 419 -3.53 -3.45 -15.95
CA LEU A 419 -3.84 -4.35 -17.06
C LEU A 419 -5.24 -4.09 -17.61
N SER A 420 -6.25 -3.92 -16.75
CA SER A 420 -7.62 -3.58 -17.16
C SER A 420 -7.68 -2.27 -17.95
N GLY A 421 -6.97 -1.23 -17.53
CA GLY A 421 -6.89 0.04 -18.25
C GLY A 421 -6.27 -0.12 -19.64
N MET A 422 -5.17 -0.84 -19.75
CA MET A 422 -4.48 -1.12 -21.01
C MET A 422 -5.35 -1.99 -21.94
N ALA A 423 -5.97 -3.06 -21.44
CA ALA A 423 -6.85 -3.93 -22.22
C ALA A 423 -8.11 -3.18 -22.71
N SER A 424 -8.71 -2.34 -21.84
CA SER A 424 -9.84 -1.49 -22.24
C SER A 424 -9.46 -0.53 -23.37
N PHE A 425 -8.27 0.06 -23.32
CA PHE A 425 -7.76 0.91 -24.38
C PHE A 425 -7.52 0.12 -25.68
N ALA A 426 -6.88 -1.06 -25.61
CA ALA A 426 -6.63 -1.92 -26.75
C ALA A 426 -7.93 -2.32 -27.48
N VAL A 427 -8.96 -2.71 -26.71
CA VAL A 427 -10.29 -3.05 -27.26
C VAL A 427 -10.95 -1.83 -27.93
N LYS A 428 -10.86 -0.65 -27.30
CA LYS A 428 -11.45 0.58 -27.83
C LYS A 428 -10.82 1.05 -29.15
N CYS A 429 -9.50 0.87 -29.29
CA CYS A 429 -8.76 1.26 -30.50
C CYS A 429 -8.86 0.24 -31.62
N GLY A 430 -9.42 -0.94 -31.35
CA GLY A 430 -9.50 -2.02 -32.35
C GLY A 430 -8.19 -2.76 -32.54
N TYR A 431 -8.07 -3.50 -33.66
CA TYR A 431 -7.02 -4.51 -33.86
C TYR A 431 -5.77 -3.99 -34.58
N ASP A 432 -5.69 -2.70 -34.85
CA ASP A 432 -4.54 -2.09 -35.54
C ASP A 432 -3.32 -1.88 -34.61
N TYR A 433 -3.51 -2.10 -33.30
CA TYR A 433 -2.47 -1.92 -32.27
C TYR A 433 -1.95 -3.27 -31.75
N ASN A 434 -1.42 -4.07 -32.63
CA ASN A 434 -0.98 -5.44 -32.37
C ASN A 434 0.07 -5.55 -31.26
N LYS A 435 1.04 -4.62 -31.19
CA LYS A 435 2.04 -4.60 -30.11
C LYS A 435 1.42 -4.40 -28.72
N LEU A 436 0.35 -3.64 -28.62
CA LEU A 436 -0.37 -3.46 -27.37
C LEU A 436 -1.11 -4.74 -26.97
N THR A 437 -1.70 -5.47 -27.95
CA THR A 437 -2.37 -6.75 -27.67
C THR A 437 -1.38 -7.81 -27.22
N GLU A 438 -0.16 -7.84 -27.76
CA GLU A 438 0.93 -8.68 -27.27
C GLU A 438 1.28 -8.35 -25.82
N SER A 439 1.47 -7.07 -25.49
CA SER A 439 1.75 -6.65 -24.10
C SER A 439 0.63 -7.02 -23.14
N CYS A 440 -0.64 -6.92 -23.59
CA CYS A 440 -1.79 -7.38 -22.81
C CYS A 440 -1.76 -8.89 -22.59
N TYR A 441 -1.43 -9.64 -23.64
CA TYR A 441 -1.39 -11.10 -23.57
C TYR A 441 -0.22 -11.59 -22.71
N ASN A 442 0.95 -11.01 -22.84
CA ASN A 442 2.10 -11.32 -21.99
C ASN A 442 1.81 -11.05 -20.51
N ALA A 443 1.10 -9.97 -20.20
CA ALA A 443 0.62 -9.71 -18.86
C ALA A 443 -0.40 -10.74 -18.37
N LEU A 444 -1.29 -11.22 -19.25
CA LEU A 444 -2.24 -12.29 -18.95
C LEU A 444 -1.53 -13.63 -18.70
N LEU A 445 -0.60 -14.03 -19.56
CA LEU A 445 0.21 -15.25 -19.39
C LEU A 445 0.95 -15.23 -18.06
N PHE A 446 1.62 -14.14 -17.78
CA PHE A 446 2.28 -13.92 -16.49
C PHE A 446 1.30 -14.09 -15.33
N SER A 447 0.10 -13.50 -15.43
CA SER A 447 -0.94 -13.62 -14.44
C SER A 447 -1.39 -15.06 -14.18
N LYS A 448 -1.57 -15.83 -15.23
CA LYS A 448 -1.96 -17.24 -15.15
C LYS A 448 -0.86 -18.11 -14.54
N SER A 449 0.38 -17.88 -14.92
CA SER A 449 1.55 -18.52 -14.32
C SER A 449 1.61 -18.27 -12.81
N LEU A 450 1.27 -17.07 -12.38
CA LEU A 450 1.21 -16.70 -10.98
C LEU A 450 0.15 -17.46 -10.18
N LEU A 451 -1.03 -17.69 -10.78
CA LEU A 451 -2.13 -18.41 -10.13
C LEU A 451 -1.82 -19.90 -10.00
N LEU A 452 -1.21 -20.51 -11.01
CA LEU A 452 -0.87 -21.93 -11.01
C LEU A 452 0.22 -22.29 -9.99
N GLU A 453 1.15 -21.39 -9.74
CA GLU A 453 2.28 -21.60 -8.80
C GLU A 453 2.06 -20.97 -7.41
N SER A 454 0.84 -20.43 -7.15
CA SER A 454 0.56 -19.75 -5.88
C SER A 454 0.61 -20.67 -4.65
N GLU A 455 0.42 -21.97 -4.82
CA GLU A 455 0.37 -22.95 -3.72
C GLU A 455 1.77 -23.43 -3.28
N LYS A 456 2.79 -23.35 -4.16
CA LYS A 456 4.16 -23.73 -3.82
C LYS A 456 4.97 -22.52 -3.40
N SER A 457 5.41 -22.51 -2.16
CA SER A 457 6.40 -21.53 -1.70
C SER A 457 7.76 -21.84 -2.33
N VAL A 458 8.41 -20.85 -2.93
CA VAL A 458 9.79 -20.98 -3.41
C VAL A 458 10.72 -21.45 -2.28
N LEU A 459 10.43 -21.03 -1.06
CA LEU A 459 11.15 -21.51 0.12
C LEU A 459 11.00 -23.03 0.33
N ASP A 460 9.82 -23.58 0.03
CA ASP A 460 9.60 -25.04 0.15
C ASP A 460 10.33 -25.80 -0.96
N ILE A 461 10.41 -25.25 -2.16
CA ILE A 461 11.24 -25.81 -3.24
C ILE A 461 12.71 -25.84 -2.81
N VAL A 462 13.23 -24.70 -2.36
CA VAL A 462 14.63 -24.59 -1.91
C VAL A 462 14.91 -25.46 -0.68
N ARG A 463 13.95 -25.64 0.23
CA ARG A 463 14.10 -26.54 1.40
C ARG A 463 14.09 -28.01 1.03
N ASN A 464 13.29 -28.39 0.04
CA ASN A 464 13.17 -29.79 -0.36
C ASN A 464 14.31 -30.27 -1.25
N GLU A 465 14.89 -29.37 -2.04
CA GLU A 465 15.89 -29.70 -3.05
C GLU A 465 17.29 -29.11 -2.74
N GLY A 466 17.36 -28.05 -1.94
CA GLY A 466 18.59 -27.32 -1.66
C GLY A 466 19.28 -27.75 -0.38
N SER A 467 20.54 -27.34 -0.26
CA SER A 467 21.35 -27.47 0.96
C SER A 467 21.00 -26.36 1.98
N GLU A 468 21.52 -26.46 3.21
CA GLU A 468 21.44 -25.36 4.20
C GLU A 468 22.07 -24.06 3.69
N GLU A 469 23.10 -24.15 2.84
CA GLU A 469 23.71 -22.99 2.18
C GLU A 469 22.74 -22.34 1.19
N ASP A 470 21.97 -23.13 0.44
CA ASP A 470 20.99 -22.63 -0.53
C ASP A 470 19.79 -21.99 0.19
N ILE A 471 19.37 -22.55 1.31
CA ILE A 471 18.36 -21.93 2.19
C ILE A 471 18.86 -20.60 2.73
N SER A 472 20.10 -20.50 3.17
CA SER A 472 20.73 -19.28 3.63
C SER A 472 20.87 -18.26 2.50
N CYS A 473 21.29 -18.68 1.31
CA CYS A 473 21.39 -17.87 0.10
C CYS A 473 20.02 -17.29 -0.27
N TYR A 474 18.97 -18.11 -0.27
CA TYR A 474 17.60 -17.65 -0.54
C TYR A 474 17.10 -16.64 0.49
N ARG A 475 17.39 -16.82 1.78
CA ARG A 475 17.05 -15.84 2.82
C ARG A 475 17.76 -14.50 2.62
N ASN A 476 19.04 -14.54 2.24
CA ASN A 476 19.81 -13.33 1.92
C ASN A 476 19.24 -12.62 0.71
N LEU A 477 18.82 -13.37 -0.30
CA LEU A 477 18.19 -12.84 -1.49
C LEU A 477 16.83 -12.18 -1.18
N LEU A 478 16.03 -12.79 -0.30
CA LEU A 478 14.79 -12.18 0.23
C LEU A 478 15.04 -10.83 0.91
N ALA A 479 16.01 -10.78 1.82
CA ALA A 479 16.36 -9.56 2.54
C ALA A 479 16.83 -8.46 1.59
N LEU A 480 17.69 -8.84 0.63
CA LEU A 480 18.23 -7.93 -0.37
C LEU A 480 17.15 -7.34 -1.29
N ASN A 481 16.20 -8.15 -1.74
CA ASN A 481 15.10 -7.69 -2.57
C ASN A 481 14.19 -6.70 -1.84
N ASN A 482 13.89 -6.96 -0.57
CA ASN A 482 13.12 -6.03 0.24
C ASN A 482 13.85 -4.69 0.43
N ARG A 483 15.17 -4.72 0.60
CA ARG A 483 16.00 -3.50 0.68
C ARG A 483 15.99 -2.74 -0.64
N LEU A 484 16.19 -3.41 -1.77
CA LEU A 484 16.11 -2.79 -3.10
C LEU A 484 14.75 -2.13 -3.36
N LEU A 485 13.66 -2.76 -2.91
CA LEU A 485 12.31 -2.22 -3.02
C LEU A 485 12.14 -0.92 -2.23
N ALA A 486 12.64 -0.88 -1.01
CA ALA A 486 12.62 0.32 -0.16
C ALA A 486 13.45 1.46 -0.78
N LEU A 487 14.66 1.16 -1.27
CA LEU A 487 15.59 2.13 -1.86
C LEU A 487 15.06 2.70 -3.19
N LYS A 488 14.39 1.89 -4.02
CA LYS A 488 13.80 2.31 -5.31
C LYS A 488 12.70 3.39 -5.16
N ASN A 489 12.17 3.60 -3.97
CA ASN A 489 11.21 4.69 -3.71
C ASN A 489 11.85 6.09 -3.84
N ASN A 490 13.17 6.20 -3.65
CA ASN A 490 13.94 7.42 -3.89
C ASN A 490 15.20 7.09 -4.69
N TYR A 491 15.00 6.70 -5.96
CA TYR A 491 16.03 6.17 -6.84
C TYR A 491 17.25 7.07 -6.97
N GLU A 492 17.05 8.38 -7.21
CA GLU A 492 18.16 9.31 -7.44
C GLU A 492 19.09 9.46 -6.22
N TYR A 493 18.51 9.47 -5.02
CA TYR A 493 19.29 9.57 -3.78
C TYR A 493 20.08 8.27 -3.51
N ASN A 494 19.48 7.11 -3.84
CA ASN A 494 20.02 5.80 -3.49
C ASN A 494 20.69 5.08 -4.69
N ARG A 495 20.94 5.76 -5.79
CA ARG A 495 21.37 5.16 -7.07
C ARG A 495 22.57 4.24 -6.93
N ASN A 496 23.63 4.70 -6.30
CA ASN A 496 24.88 3.92 -6.16
C ASN A 496 24.68 2.65 -5.32
N GLU A 497 23.86 2.75 -4.27
CA GLU A 497 23.53 1.61 -3.43
C GLU A 497 22.63 0.63 -4.17
N ILE A 498 21.63 1.10 -4.90
CA ILE A 498 20.76 0.26 -5.74
C ILE A 498 21.57 -0.48 -6.80
N ASP A 499 22.49 0.19 -7.49
CA ASP A 499 23.32 -0.42 -8.52
C ASP A 499 24.21 -1.55 -7.92
N SER A 500 24.86 -1.28 -6.78
CA SER A 500 25.70 -2.28 -6.09
C SER A 500 24.88 -3.49 -5.59
N LEU A 501 23.74 -3.23 -4.95
CA LEU A 501 22.87 -4.29 -4.46
C LEU A 501 22.22 -5.10 -5.58
N THR A 502 21.97 -4.50 -6.74
CA THR A 502 21.45 -5.20 -7.92
C THR A 502 22.47 -6.18 -8.51
N ILE A 503 23.75 -5.84 -8.46
CA ILE A 503 24.83 -6.77 -8.87
C ILE A 503 24.86 -7.97 -7.93
N TYR A 504 24.87 -7.72 -6.61
CA TYR A 504 24.87 -8.78 -5.60
C TYR A 504 23.62 -9.67 -5.67
N GLN A 505 22.47 -9.09 -5.98
CA GLN A 505 21.23 -9.83 -6.24
C GLN A 505 21.41 -10.87 -7.34
N ARG A 506 21.97 -10.45 -8.48
CA ARG A 506 22.22 -11.37 -9.62
C ARG A 506 23.18 -12.50 -9.28
N GLU A 507 24.19 -12.23 -8.47
CA GLU A 507 25.14 -13.25 -8.02
C GLU A 507 24.42 -14.32 -7.17
N LEU A 508 23.57 -13.91 -6.23
CA LEU A 508 22.79 -14.84 -5.41
C LEU A 508 21.75 -15.63 -6.24
N GLU A 509 21.08 -14.98 -7.19
CA GLU A 509 20.14 -15.63 -8.12
C GLU A 509 20.87 -16.70 -8.97
N GLN A 510 22.02 -16.36 -9.53
CA GLN A 510 22.82 -17.27 -10.33
C GLN A 510 23.35 -18.46 -9.51
N GLN A 511 23.73 -18.22 -8.26
CA GLN A 511 24.12 -19.26 -7.34
C GLN A 511 22.98 -20.25 -7.08
N LEU A 512 21.78 -19.77 -6.76
CA LEU A 512 20.60 -20.61 -6.52
C LEU A 512 20.18 -21.38 -7.78
N SER A 513 20.08 -20.70 -8.94
CA SER A 513 19.66 -21.34 -10.19
C SER A 513 20.65 -22.39 -10.69
N SER A 514 21.92 -22.29 -10.29
CA SER A 514 22.94 -23.30 -10.65
C SER A 514 22.89 -24.56 -9.80
N LYS A 515 22.33 -24.47 -8.57
CA LYS A 515 22.35 -25.56 -7.58
C LYS A 515 20.96 -26.17 -7.34
N CYS A 516 19.86 -25.41 -7.49
CA CYS A 516 18.50 -25.85 -7.23
C CYS A 516 17.71 -25.90 -8.54
N GLN A 517 17.42 -27.10 -9.04
CA GLN A 517 16.72 -27.31 -10.32
C GLN A 517 15.28 -26.78 -10.26
N GLY A 518 14.55 -27.03 -9.17
CA GLY A 518 13.18 -26.54 -9.00
C GLY A 518 13.10 -25.00 -8.95
N PHE A 519 14.13 -24.33 -8.42
CA PHE A 519 14.20 -22.86 -8.48
C PHE A 519 14.38 -22.37 -9.93
N LYS A 520 15.23 -23.05 -10.72
CA LYS A 520 15.42 -22.73 -12.13
C LYS A 520 14.16 -22.96 -12.96
N GLU A 521 13.45 -24.05 -12.72
CA GLU A 521 12.18 -24.35 -13.40
C GLU A 521 11.11 -23.31 -13.04
N TYR A 522 11.01 -22.92 -11.75
CA TYR A 522 10.13 -21.87 -11.30
C TYR A 522 10.41 -20.51 -12.00
N GLU A 523 11.69 -20.16 -12.18
CA GLU A 523 12.05 -18.95 -12.91
C GLU A 523 11.59 -19.00 -14.37
N ALA A 524 11.71 -20.14 -15.03
CA ALA A 524 11.30 -20.32 -16.42
C ALA A 524 9.77 -20.09 -16.62
N TYR A 525 8.94 -20.50 -15.66
CA TYR A 525 7.49 -20.24 -15.72
C TYR A 525 7.13 -18.77 -15.68
N LEU A 526 7.92 -17.94 -15.01
CA LEU A 526 7.68 -16.49 -14.93
C LEU A 526 8.01 -15.75 -16.23
N ASP A 527 8.78 -16.38 -17.13
CA ASP A 527 9.26 -15.76 -18.36
C ASP A 527 8.47 -16.17 -19.60
N ILE A 528 7.38 -16.93 -19.42
CA ILE A 528 6.49 -17.30 -20.54
C ILE A 528 5.92 -16.04 -21.19
N ASP A 529 6.07 -15.92 -22.50
CA ASP A 529 5.57 -14.85 -23.32
C ASP A 529 4.84 -15.37 -24.58
N TYR A 530 4.29 -14.45 -25.39
CA TYR A 530 3.58 -14.77 -26.62
C TYR A 530 4.46 -15.51 -27.63
N ASP A 531 5.71 -15.13 -27.76
CA ASP A 531 6.63 -15.77 -28.72
C ASP A 531 6.85 -17.25 -28.35
N MET A 532 6.97 -17.56 -27.07
CA MET A 532 7.05 -18.94 -26.61
C MET A 532 5.77 -19.72 -26.94
N VAL A 533 4.58 -19.16 -26.66
CA VAL A 533 3.30 -19.78 -27.00
C VAL A 533 3.20 -20.02 -28.51
N LYS A 534 3.48 -19.00 -29.30
CA LYS A 534 3.47 -19.06 -30.76
C LYS A 534 4.40 -20.16 -31.32
N ASN A 535 5.60 -20.29 -30.72
CA ASN A 535 6.57 -21.27 -31.18
C ASN A 535 6.17 -22.72 -30.89
N HIS A 536 5.33 -22.96 -29.88
CA HIS A 536 4.80 -24.29 -29.57
C HIS A 536 3.60 -24.69 -30.43
N LEU A 537 2.90 -23.72 -31.08
CA LEU A 537 1.79 -24.03 -31.96
C LEU A 537 2.26 -24.59 -33.30
N THR A 538 1.52 -25.56 -33.83
CA THR A 538 1.66 -26.03 -35.21
C THR A 538 0.88 -25.14 -36.18
N LYS A 539 1.07 -25.28 -37.49
CA LYS A 539 0.37 -24.46 -38.50
C LYS A 539 -1.14 -24.62 -38.48
N ASN A 540 -1.64 -25.75 -37.97
CA ASN A 540 -3.06 -26.06 -37.95
C ASN A 540 -3.72 -25.87 -36.58
N GLU A 541 -2.98 -25.30 -35.62
CA GLU A 541 -3.45 -25.06 -34.26
C GLU A 541 -3.74 -23.59 -34.06
N VAL A 542 -4.84 -23.32 -33.38
CA VAL A 542 -5.25 -21.99 -32.89
C VAL A 542 -5.53 -22.09 -31.40
N LEU A 543 -4.82 -21.29 -30.62
CA LEU A 543 -5.09 -21.14 -29.19
C LEU A 543 -6.07 -20.00 -28.98
N MET A 544 -7.17 -20.27 -28.27
CA MET A 544 -8.15 -19.27 -27.83
C MET A 544 -8.08 -19.16 -26.32
N ASP A 545 -7.60 -18.03 -25.83
CA ASP A 545 -7.40 -17.79 -24.41
C ASP A 545 -8.37 -16.73 -23.89
N PHE A 546 -9.32 -17.15 -23.05
CA PHE A 546 -10.36 -16.29 -22.51
C PHE A 546 -9.90 -15.59 -21.23
N SER A 547 -10.22 -14.31 -21.13
CA SER A 547 -9.97 -13.49 -19.96
C SER A 547 -11.06 -12.46 -19.78
N TYR A 548 -10.98 -11.69 -18.71
CA TYR A 548 -11.86 -10.56 -18.49
C TYR A 548 -11.07 -9.38 -17.90
N PHE A 549 -11.57 -8.17 -18.12
CA PHE A 549 -11.07 -6.96 -17.47
C PHE A 549 -12.25 -6.09 -17.02
N GLN A 550 -11.97 -5.22 -16.07
CA GLN A 550 -12.95 -4.26 -15.55
C GLN A 550 -13.00 -3.04 -16.48
N LYS A 551 -14.10 -2.88 -17.23
CA LYS A 551 -14.30 -1.79 -18.19
C LYS A 551 -14.67 -0.48 -17.51
N GLU A 552 -15.52 -0.54 -16.51
CA GLU A 552 -15.97 0.53 -15.62
C GLU A 552 -16.06 -0.06 -14.20
N ASP A 553 -16.25 0.75 -13.18
CA ASP A 553 -16.19 0.29 -11.78
C ASP A 553 -17.01 -0.97 -11.45
N THR A 554 -17.99 -1.31 -12.28
CA THR A 554 -18.91 -2.45 -12.07
C THR A 554 -19.03 -3.40 -13.26
N ILE A 555 -18.50 -3.05 -14.45
CA ILE A 555 -18.72 -3.83 -15.68
C ILE A 555 -17.51 -4.69 -16.00
N HIS A 556 -17.68 -6.00 -15.89
CA HIS A 556 -16.68 -6.98 -16.34
C HIS A 556 -16.91 -7.28 -17.84
N GLN A 557 -15.89 -7.00 -18.64
CA GLN A 557 -15.88 -7.29 -20.08
C GLN A 557 -15.05 -8.53 -20.35
N TYR A 558 -15.64 -9.55 -20.92
CA TYR A 558 -14.94 -10.75 -21.36
C TYR A 558 -14.33 -10.55 -22.73
N VAL A 559 -13.14 -11.06 -22.92
CA VAL A 559 -12.34 -10.99 -24.13
C VAL A 559 -11.70 -12.34 -24.43
N VAL A 560 -11.33 -12.56 -25.68
CA VAL A 560 -10.53 -13.70 -26.11
C VAL A 560 -9.29 -13.23 -26.84
N PHE A 561 -8.14 -13.78 -26.48
CA PHE A 561 -6.92 -13.69 -27.26
C PHE A 561 -6.85 -14.90 -28.19
N ILE A 562 -6.63 -14.65 -29.46
CA ILE A 562 -6.52 -15.68 -30.50
C ILE A 562 -5.08 -15.66 -31.01
N CYS A 563 -4.39 -16.77 -30.78
CA CYS A 563 -2.98 -16.97 -31.11
C CYS A 563 -2.85 -18.09 -32.13
N ASP A 564 -2.08 -17.88 -33.21
CA ASP A 564 -1.71 -18.89 -34.17
C ASP A 564 -0.25 -18.73 -34.60
N LYS A 565 0.26 -19.70 -35.35
CA LYS A 565 1.67 -19.76 -35.79
C LYS A 565 2.03 -18.63 -36.76
N GLU A 566 1.11 -18.08 -37.49
CA GLU A 566 1.36 -17.14 -38.58
C GLU A 566 1.25 -15.68 -38.15
N ARG A 567 0.46 -15.39 -37.13
CA ARG A 567 0.27 -14.02 -36.63
C ARG A 567 1.53 -13.51 -35.93
N GLU A 568 1.89 -12.28 -36.25
CA GLU A 568 2.97 -11.59 -35.58
C GLU A 568 2.61 -11.28 -34.11
N TYR A 569 1.33 -10.95 -33.85
CA TYR A 569 0.78 -10.59 -32.55
C TYR A 569 -0.54 -11.32 -32.30
N PRO A 570 -0.96 -11.51 -31.02
CA PRO A 570 -2.25 -12.11 -30.70
C PRO A 570 -3.40 -11.18 -31.10
N LEU A 571 -4.46 -11.74 -31.65
CA LEU A 571 -5.67 -11.00 -31.95
C LEU A 571 -6.56 -10.92 -30.71
N LEU A 572 -6.91 -9.71 -30.28
CA LEU A 572 -7.81 -9.46 -29.16
C LEU A 572 -9.23 -9.21 -29.65
N LYS A 573 -10.20 -10.00 -29.21
CA LYS A 573 -11.62 -9.84 -29.52
C LYS A 573 -12.43 -9.63 -28.25
N GLN A 574 -13.33 -8.66 -28.29
CA GLN A 574 -14.36 -8.49 -27.28
C GLN A 574 -15.43 -9.56 -27.45
N CYS A 575 -15.82 -10.21 -26.36
CA CYS A 575 -16.85 -11.25 -26.36
C CYS A 575 -18.18 -10.68 -25.82
N PHE A 576 -18.37 -10.72 -24.50
CA PHE A 576 -19.61 -10.34 -23.82
C PHE A 576 -19.32 -9.68 -22.48
N THR A 577 -20.30 -8.99 -21.93
CA THR A 577 -20.24 -8.48 -20.55
C THR A 577 -20.74 -9.53 -19.55
N GLN A 578 -20.45 -9.34 -18.26
CA GLN A 578 -20.99 -10.20 -17.21
C GLN A 578 -22.53 -10.24 -17.24
N GLU A 579 -23.19 -9.11 -17.46
CA GLU A 579 -24.65 -9.04 -17.55
C GLU A 579 -25.21 -9.87 -18.72
N GLN A 580 -24.53 -9.83 -19.88
CA GLN A 580 -24.89 -10.66 -21.02
C GLN A 580 -24.70 -12.15 -20.72
N LEU A 581 -23.60 -12.51 -20.05
CA LEU A 581 -23.36 -13.88 -19.62
C LEU A 581 -24.41 -14.36 -18.63
N ASP A 582 -24.72 -13.56 -17.61
CA ASP A 582 -25.74 -13.87 -16.60
C ASP A 582 -27.13 -14.04 -17.23
N SER A 583 -27.45 -13.22 -18.23
CA SER A 583 -28.70 -13.35 -19.00
C SER A 583 -28.76 -14.65 -19.79
N LEU A 584 -27.65 -15.04 -20.44
CA LEU A 584 -27.56 -16.30 -21.21
C LEU A 584 -27.66 -17.54 -20.32
N LEU A 585 -27.15 -17.46 -19.09
CA LEU A 585 -27.16 -18.54 -18.12
C LEU A 585 -28.45 -18.60 -17.29
N GLY A 586 -29.45 -17.75 -17.59
CA GLY A 586 -30.76 -17.77 -16.93
C GLY A 586 -30.72 -17.45 -15.45
N GLY A 587 -29.84 -16.55 -15.02
CA GLY A 587 -29.70 -16.14 -13.62
C GLY A 587 -28.92 -17.13 -12.73
N MET A 588 -28.28 -18.12 -13.31
CA MET A 588 -27.28 -18.93 -12.58
C MET A 588 -26.11 -18.01 -12.20
N ASN A 589 -25.85 -17.89 -10.90
CA ASN A 589 -24.69 -17.13 -10.42
C ASN A 589 -23.41 -17.66 -11.08
N SER A 590 -22.51 -16.75 -11.46
CA SER A 590 -21.18 -17.06 -12.03
C SER A 590 -20.37 -18.05 -11.15
N PHE A 591 -20.69 -18.16 -9.86
CA PHE A 591 -20.14 -19.14 -8.93
C PHE A 591 -20.52 -20.61 -9.28
N SER A 592 -21.62 -20.82 -9.98
CA SER A 592 -22.06 -22.17 -10.39
C SER A 592 -21.36 -22.69 -11.65
N LEU A 593 -20.74 -21.80 -12.44
CA LEU A 593 -19.90 -22.17 -13.60
C LEU A 593 -18.57 -22.83 -13.21
N TYR A 594 -18.09 -22.60 -11.99
CA TYR A 594 -16.91 -23.27 -11.43
C TYR A 594 -17.22 -24.67 -10.84
N ASN A 595 -18.48 -25.03 -10.69
CA ASN A 595 -18.85 -26.39 -10.31
C ASN A 595 -18.84 -27.30 -11.56
N TYR A 596 -17.72 -27.97 -11.77
CA TYR A 596 -17.47 -28.93 -12.86
C TYR A 596 -18.54 -30.03 -12.97
N GLU A 597 -19.29 -30.31 -11.91
CA GLU A 597 -20.37 -31.29 -11.90
C GLU A 597 -21.64 -30.84 -12.63
N LEU A 598 -21.90 -29.51 -12.70
CA LEU A 598 -23.06 -28.97 -13.44
C LEU A 598 -22.87 -28.96 -14.96
N LEU A 599 -21.64 -28.98 -15.43
CA LEU A 599 -21.30 -29.07 -16.86
C LEU A 599 -21.35 -30.51 -17.37
N LYS A 600 -21.20 -31.51 -16.50
CA LYS A 600 -21.28 -32.93 -16.84
C LYS A 600 -22.67 -33.40 -17.21
N ASP A 601 -23.71 -32.81 -16.65
CA ASP A 601 -25.10 -33.23 -16.85
C ASP A 601 -25.77 -32.54 -18.06
N LYS A 602 -25.09 -31.61 -18.74
CA LYS A 602 -25.62 -30.88 -19.92
C LYS A 602 -24.81 -31.09 -21.19
N ALA A 603 -23.74 -31.87 -21.18
CA ALA A 603 -22.99 -32.34 -22.32
C ALA A 603 -23.42 -33.73 -22.74
#